data_5bbb28371ace985607efe8ee4d200af1
#
_entry.id   5bbb28371ace985607efe8ee4d200af1
#
_cell.length_a   1.000
_cell.length_b   1.000
_cell.length_c   1.000
_cell.angle_alpha   90.00
_cell.angle_beta   90.00
_cell.angle_gamma   90.00
#
_symmetry.space_group_name_H-M   'P 1'
#
loop_
_entity.id
_entity.type
_entity.pdbx_description
1 polymer ?
#
loop_
_entity_poly.entity_id
_entity_poly.type
_entity_poly.pdbx_seq_one_letter_code
_entity_poly.pdbx_strand_id
1 'polypeptide(L)'
;MSQTPTGPKLDDSRRLELAGAFQSGGELYDRVRPGYPSGAARWLIPEHAGAVVDLGAGTGKFTERLVEHGLRITAVDPSQNMLDQLAARLPRVATVRGTAEQTGLPDSSADAVFVAQAWHWFDQEPASAEIARILRPGGTLGLIWNQLDVRIPWVHRLSRIMHAGDVHDENHVPLIGTQFEAAEPHLMR
;
A
#
# COMPACT_ATOMS: atom_id res chain seq x y z
N MET A 1 13.29 -10.85 -29.43
CA MET A 1 13.69 -10.98 -28.02
C MET A 1 13.80 -9.58 -27.42
N SER A 2 12.75 -9.06 -26.84
CA SER A 2 12.71 -7.73 -26.25
C SER A 2 13.10 -7.87 -24.79
N GLN A 3 14.25 -7.32 -24.38
CA GLN A 3 14.65 -7.24 -22.99
C GLN A 3 13.86 -6.11 -22.34
N THR A 4 12.99 -6.44 -21.42
CA THR A 4 12.32 -5.48 -20.54
C THR A 4 13.40 -4.82 -19.66
N PRO A 5 13.52 -3.49 -19.61
CA PRO A 5 14.47 -2.84 -18.70
C PRO A 5 13.99 -3.07 -17.27
N THR A 6 14.68 -3.92 -16.54
CA THR A 6 14.54 -4.00 -15.09
C THR A 6 15.22 -2.77 -14.50
N GLY A 7 14.45 -1.87 -13.91
CA GLY A 7 14.98 -0.79 -13.07
C GLY A 7 15.89 -1.35 -11.98
N PRO A 8 16.74 -0.55 -11.35
CA PRO A 8 17.67 -1.00 -10.33
C PRO A 8 16.90 -1.67 -9.19
N LYS A 9 17.01 -2.99 -9.09
CA LYS A 9 16.51 -3.72 -7.92
C LYS A 9 17.25 -3.19 -6.70
N LEU A 10 16.55 -2.54 -5.79
CA LEU A 10 17.08 -2.27 -4.47
C LEU A 10 17.47 -3.61 -3.86
N ASP A 11 18.74 -3.76 -3.46
CA ASP A 11 19.15 -4.92 -2.69
C ASP A 11 18.46 -4.94 -1.31
N ASP A 12 18.39 -6.10 -0.69
CA ASP A 12 17.65 -6.28 0.57
C ASP A 12 18.22 -5.40 1.70
N SER A 13 19.52 -5.13 1.70
CA SER A 13 20.17 -4.23 2.67
C SER A 13 19.70 -2.80 2.48
N ARG A 14 19.56 -2.33 1.25
CA ARG A 14 19.08 -0.99 0.92
C ARG A 14 17.60 -0.81 1.21
N ARG A 15 16.79 -1.87 1.03
CA ARG A 15 15.37 -1.87 1.45
C ARG A 15 15.24 -1.72 2.96
N LEU A 16 16.04 -2.46 3.74
CA LEU A 16 16.04 -2.39 5.20
C LEU A 16 16.56 -1.03 5.71
N GLU A 17 17.58 -0.45 5.08
CA GLU A 17 18.07 0.89 5.42
C GLU A 17 17.01 1.96 5.16
N LEU A 18 16.33 1.91 4.01
CA LEU A 18 15.27 2.86 3.69
C LEU A 18 14.04 2.67 4.59
N ALA A 19 13.65 1.44 4.88
CA ALA A 19 12.61 1.14 5.85
C ALA A 19 12.99 1.67 7.26
N GLY A 20 14.27 1.59 7.65
CA GLY A 20 14.80 2.17 8.90
C GLY A 20 14.80 3.70 8.90
N ALA A 21 15.08 4.35 7.77
CA ALA A 21 15.05 5.81 7.65
C ALA A 21 13.62 6.39 7.81
N PHE A 22 12.59 5.64 7.46
CA PHE A 22 11.19 6.02 7.73
C PHE A 22 10.83 5.99 9.23
N GLN A 23 11.58 5.27 10.05
CA GLN A 23 11.32 5.20 11.50
C GLN A 23 11.65 6.51 12.24
N SER A 24 12.55 7.34 11.69
CA SER A 24 13.00 8.59 12.34
C SER A 24 12.35 9.87 11.79
N GLY A 25 11.60 9.79 10.68
CA GLY A 25 11.03 10.94 9.96
C GLY A 25 9.50 11.01 9.87
N GLY A 26 8.79 10.20 10.65
CA GLY A 26 7.35 9.98 10.51
C GLY A 26 6.47 11.24 10.49
N GLU A 27 6.74 12.24 11.35
CA GLU A 27 5.92 13.46 11.42
C GLU A 27 6.08 14.37 10.18
N LEU A 28 7.31 14.55 9.68
CA LEU A 28 7.54 15.35 8.49
C LEU A 28 6.99 14.67 7.24
N TYR A 29 7.19 13.36 7.16
CA TYR A 29 6.66 12.52 6.10
C TYR A 29 5.12 12.56 6.03
N ASP A 30 4.46 12.52 7.18
CA ASP A 30 3.01 12.58 7.28
C ASP A 30 2.45 13.94 6.83
N ARG A 31 3.15 15.04 7.12
CA ARG A 31 2.72 16.40 6.77
C ARG A 31 2.81 16.70 5.28
N VAL A 32 3.75 16.11 4.55
CA VAL A 32 4.03 16.47 3.14
C VAL A 32 3.39 15.49 2.14
N ARG A 33 3.04 14.29 2.54
CA ARG A 33 2.36 13.35 1.64
C ARG A 33 0.87 13.69 1.47
N PRO A 34 0.37 13.77 0.22
CA PRO A 34 -1.05 13.94 -0.03
C PRO A 34 -1.84 12.74 0.55
N GLY A 35 -3.03 13.02 1.05
CA GLY A 35 -4.00 11.98 1.41
C GLY A 35 -4.60 11.32 0.17
N TYR A 36 -5.56 10.44 0.40
CA TYR A 36 -6.30 9.78 -0.67
C TYR A 36 -7.67 10.45 -0.86
N PRO A 37 -8.18 10.55 -2.10
CA PRO A 37 -9.54 11.00 -2.34
C PRO A 37 -10.55 10.09 -1.60
N SER A 38 -11.63 10.67 -1.07
CA SER A 38 -12.68 9.89 -0.39
C SER A 38 -13.32 8.82 -1.29
N GLY A 39 -13.42 9.09 -2.58
CA GLY A 39 -13.90 8.12 -3.56
C GLY A 39 -13.00 6.90 -3.75
N ALA A 40 -11.70 7.00 -3.44
CA ALA A 40 -10.75 5.92 -3.67
C ALA A 40 -11.03 4.70 -2.78
N ALA A 41 -11.24 4.91 -1.48
CA ALA A 41 -11.63 3.84 -0.56
C ALA A 41 -12.96 3.21 -0.97
N ARG A 42 -13.97 4.05 -1.26
CA ARG A 42 -15.30 3.58 -1.69
C ARG A 42 -15.24 2.67 -2.92
N TRP A 43 -14.40 3.00 -3.89
CA TRP A 43 -14.25 2.20 -5.11
C TRP A 43 -13.57 0.86 -4.84
N LEU A 44 -12.59 0.82 -3.91
CA LEU A 44 -11.83 -0.39 -3.58
C LEU A 44 -12.59 -1.35 -2.66
N ILE A 45 -13.48 -0.85 -1.79
CA ILE A 45 -14.17 -1.66 -0.79
C ILE A 45 -15.25 -2.51 -1.46
N PRO A 46 -15.16 -3.86 -1.39
CA PRO A 46 -16.23 -4.72 -1.86
C PRO A 46 -17.52 -4.50 -1.07
N GLU A 47 -18.69 -4.57 -1.71
CA GLU A 47 -19.99 -4.31 -1.08
C GLU A 47 -20.28 -5.17 0.16
N HIS A 48 -19.74 -6.38 0.21
CA HIS A 48 -19.93 -7.33 1.30
C HIS A 48 -18.83 -7.28 2.37
N ALA A 49 -17.83 -6.40 2.22
CA ALA A 49 -16.71 -6.34 3.15
C ALA A 49 -17.13 -5.82 4.52
N GLY A 50 -16.82 -6.57 5.58
CA GLY A 50 -17.02 -6.18 6.96
C GLY A 50 -15.73 -6.09 7.77
N ALA A 51 -14.75 -6.94 7.44
CA ALA A 51 -13.45 -7.00 8.08
C ALA A 51 -12.34 -6.79 7.05
N VAL A 52 -11.54 -5.75 7.24
CA VAL A 52 -10.49 -5.38 6.27
C VAL A 52 -9.14 -5.16 6.94
N VAL A 53 -8.08 -5.34 6.17
CA VAL A 53 -6.71 -5.11 6.60
C VAL A 53 -6.11 -3.98 5.77
N ASP A 54 -5.49 -3.00 6.42
CA ASP A 54 -4.60 -2.01 5.81
C ASP A 54 -3.16 -2.46 6.05
N LEU A 55 -2.49 -2.97 5.02
CA LEU A 55 -1.19 -3.60 5.10
C LEU A 55 -0.09 -2.64 4.63
N GLY A 56 0.91 -2.41 5.48
CA GLY A 56 1.85 -1.32 5.31
C GLY A 56 1.17 0.03 5.63
N ALA A 57 0.36 0.05 6.69
CA ALA A 57 -0.54 1.17 7.01
C ALA A 57 0.20 2.47 7.37
N GLY A 58 1.47 2.38 7.81
CA GLY A 58 2.23 3.52 8.25
C GLY A 58 1.51 4.30 9.36
N THR A 59 1.43 5.61 9.20
CA THR A 59 0.70 6.51 10.12
C THR A 59 -0.82 6.51 9.92
N GLY A 60 -1.38 5.69 9.00
CA GLY A 60 -2.81 5.53 8.81
C GLY A 60 -3.47 6.48 7.82
N LYS A 61 -2.74 7.01 6.86
CA LYS A 61 -3.29 7.93 5.82
C LYS A 61 -4.43 7.31 5.01
N PHE A 62 -4.31 6.05 4.63
CA PHE A 62 -5.37 5.33 3.94
C PHE A 62 -6.39 4.76 4.92
N THR A 63 -5.94 4.31 6.08
CA THR A 63 -6.80 3.84 7.17
C THR A 63 -7.90 4.86 7.53
N GLU A 64 -7.58 6.18 7.53
CA GLU A 64 -8.55 7.25 7.74
C GLU A 64 -9.73 7.18 6.76
N ARG A 65 -9.46 6.87 5.50
CA ARG A 65 -10.51 6.73 4.48
C ARG A 65 -11.35 5.49 4.72
N LEU A 66 -10.74 4.40 5.16
CA LEU A 66 -11.46 3.15 5.48
C LEU A 66 -12.40 3.32 6.69
N VAL A 67 -12.00 4.09 7.70
CA VAL A 67 -12.83 4.38 8.90
C VAL A 67 -14.17 5.03 8.53
N GLU A 68 -14.21 5.86 7.50
CA GLU A 68 -15.43 6.54 7.03
C GLU A 68 -16.54 5.56 6.60
N HIS A 69 -16.18 4.28 6.32
CA HIS A 69 -17.11 3.28 5.79
C HIS A 69 -17.65 2.29 6.84
N GLY A 70 -17.37 2.48 8.13
CA GLY A 70 -17.91 1.65 9.21
C GLY A 70 -17.35 0.23 9.26
N LEU A 71 -16.19 -0.01 8.67
CA LEU A 71 -15.53 -1.31 8.60
C LEU A 71 -14.79 -1.65 9.91
N ARG A 72 -14.64 -2.94 10.19
CA ARG A 72 -13.69 -3.43 11.19
C ARG A 72 -12.31 -3.50 10.54
N ILE A 73 -11.43 -2.58 10.94
CA ILE A 73 -10.13 -2.38 10.33
C ILE A 73 -9.03 -2.91 11.25
N THR A 74 -8.10 -3.67 10.67
CA THR A 74 -6.82 -4.00 11.28
C THR A 74 -5.70 -3.38 10.45
N ALA A 75 -4.93 -2.50 11.07
CA ALA A 75 -3.75 -1.87 10.45
C ALA A 75 -2.50 -2.68 10.80
N VAL A 76 -1.74 -3.10 9.78
CA VAL A 76 -0.51 -3.88 9.94
C VAL A 76 0.66 -3.08 9.40
N ASP A 77 1.72 -2.93 10.19
CA ASP A 77 2.96 -2.26 9.79
C ASP A 77 4.15 -2.80 10.61
N PRO A 78 5.37 -2.91 10.05
CA PRO A 78 6.53 -3.34 10.82
C PRO A 78 7.03 -2.29 11.82
N SER A 79 6.68 -1.01 11.64
CA SER A 79 7.10 0.10 12.48
C SER A 79 6.14 0.35 13.63
N GLN A 80 6.54 -0.02 14.86
CA GLN A 80 5.73 0.25 16.06
C GLN A 80 5.47 1.75 16.23
N ASN A 81 6.44 2.61 15.95
CA ASN A 81 6.29 4.06 16.07
C ASN A 81 5.17 4.60 15.14
N MET A 82 5.08 4.09 13.91
CA MET A 82 3.99 4.47 13.00
C MET A 82 2.64 3.97 13.49
N LEU A 83 2.57 2.75 13.99
CA LEU A 83 1.35 2.20 14.57
C LEU A 83 0.89 2.97 15.81
N ASP A 84 1.82 3.43 16.64
CA ASP A 84 1.48 4.25 17.83
C ASP A 84 0.87 5.60 17.41
N GLN A 85 1.41 6.24 16.36
CA GLN A 85 0.83 7.46 15.78
C GLN A 85 -0.56 7.21 15.18
N LEU A 86 -0.72 6.09 14.46
CA LEU A 86 -2.00 5.66 13.91
C LEU A 86 -3.02 5.44 15.03
N ALA A 87 -2.67 4.69 16.06
CA ALA A 87 -3.56 4.39 17.20
C ALA A 87 -3.97 5.66 17.97
N ALA A 88 -3.06 6.63 18.12
CA ALA A 88 -3.37 7.91 18.74
C ALA A 88 -4.43 8.71 17.97
N ARG A 89 -4.40 8.64 16.63
CA ARG A 89 -5.35 9.34 15.74
C ARG A 89 -6.65 8.57 15.51
N LEU A 90 -6.56 7.25 15.44
CA LEU A 90 -7.64 6.34 15.08
C LEU A 90 -7.83 5.25 16.16
N PRO A 91 -8.28 5.59 17.38
CA PRO A 91 -8.27 4.68 18.53
C PRO A 91 -9.23 3.48 18.41
N ARG A 92 -10.09 3.47 17.39
CA ARG A 92 -10.98 2.34 17.08
C ARG A 92 -10.39 1.31 16.12
N VAL A 93 -9.22 1.61 15.54
CA VAL A 93 -8.54 0.72 14.61
C VAL A 93 -7.63 -0.20 15.41
N ALA A 94 -7.74 -1.50 15.16
CA ALA A 94 -6.80 -2.47 15.71
C ALA A 94 -5.46 -2.36 15.01
N THR A 95 -4.36 -2.35 15.76
CA THR A 95 -3.01 -2.32 15.21
C THR A 95 -2.28 -3.61 15.51
N VAL A 96 -1.55 -4.12 14.52
CA VAL A 96 -0.73 -5.33 14.65
C VAL A 96 0.64 -5.05 14.06
N ARG A 97 1.69 -5.29 14.83
CA ARG A 97 3.05 -5.21 14.32
C ARG A 97 3.36 -6.49 13.53
N GLY A 98 3.58 -6.34 12.23
CA GLY A 98 3.88 -7.45 11.30
C GLY A 98 4.42 -6.92 9.98
N THR A 99 4.96 -7.81 9.17
CA THR A 99 5.37 -7.52 7.79
C THR A 99 4.33 -8.02 6.80
N ALA A 100 4.48 -7.67 5.54
CA ALA A 100 3.58 -8.14 4.49
C ALA A 100 3.71 -9.66 4.25
N GLU A 101 4.90 -10.18 4.49
CA GLU A 101 5.25 -11.59 4.34
C GLU A 101 4.82 -12.44 5.56
N GLN A 102 4.61 -11.76 6.71
CA GLN A 102 4.20 -12.38 7.98
C GLN A 102 3.38 -11.39 8.81
N THR A 103 2.09 -11.35 8.56
CA THR A 103 1.19 -10.39 9.21
C THR A 103 0.88 -10.74 10.67
N GLY A 104 0.98 -12.02 11.04
CA GLY A 104 0.52 -12.54 12.33
C GLY A 104 -0.99 -12.66 12.47
N LEU A 105 -1.76 -12.41 11.40
CA LEU A 105 -3.21 -12.53 11.40
C LEU A 105 -3.66 -13.98 11.15
N PRO A 106 -4.86 -14.37 11.63
CA PRO A 106 -5.42 -15.70 11.37
C PRO A 106 -5.76 -15.92 9.90
N ASP A 107 -5.79 -17.19 9.47
CA ASP A 107 -6.29 -17.60 8.17
C ASP A 107 -7.73 -17.12 7.96
N SER A 108 -8.06 -16.73 6.74
CA SER A 108 -9.43 -16.38 6.33
C SER A 108 -10.10 -15.37 7.29
N SER A 109 -9.35 -14.38 7.77
CA SER A 109 -9.81 -13.39 8.76
C SER A 109 -10.30 -12.07 8.14
N ALA A 110 -9.95 -11.80 6.86
CA ALA A 110 -10.27 -10.57 6.17
C ALA A 110 -11.12 -10.79 4.92
N ASP A 111 -12.05 -9.86 4.64
CA ASP A 111 -12.82 -9.81 3.40
C ASP A 111 -12.05 -9.05 2.31
N ALA A 112 -11.21 -8.09 2.72
CA ALA A 112 -10.31 -7.39 1.82
C ALA A 112 -9.00 -7.01 2.51
N VAL A 113 -7.92 -6.96 1.73
CA VAL A 113 -6.63 -6.42 2.12
C VAL A 113 -6.31 -5.25 1.21
N PHE A 114 -5.96 -4.12 1.79
CA PHE A 114 -5.56 -2.92 1.04
C PHE A 114 -4.08 -2.63 1.28
N VAL A 115 -3.39 -2.22 0.21
CA VAL A 115 -1.99 -1.79 0.27
C VAL A 115 -1.88 -0.43 -0.40
N ALA A 116 -1.60 0.59 0.40
CA ALA A 116 -1.55 1.96 -0.06
C ALA A 116 -0.11 2.48 -0.09
N GLN A 117 0.46 2.69 -1.26
CA GLN A 117 1.85 3.17 -1.47
C GLN A 117 2.94 2.27 -0.86
N ALA A 118 2.64 1.00 -0.53
CA ALA A 118 3.57 0.14 0.19
C ALA A 118 4.05 -1.08 -0.61
N TRP A 119 3.31 -1.49 -1.63
CA TRP A 119 3.56 -2.73 -2.38
C TRP A 119 5.00 -2.90 -2.88
N HIS A 120 5.63 -1.85 -3.34
CA HIS A 120 7.00 -1.87 -3.87
C HIS A 120 8.08 -2.11 -2.80
N TRP A 121 7.72 -2.08 -1.52
CA TRP A 121 8.61 -2.41 -0.40
C TRP A 121 8.58 -3.89 -0.03
N PHE A 122 7.56 -4.64 -0.48
CA PHE A 122 7.33 -6.02 -0.11
C PHE A 122 8.16 -6.98 -0.96
N ASP A 123 8.50 -8.13 -0.39
CA ASP A 123 8.82 -9.30 -1.21
C ASP A 123 7.51 -9.86 -1.75
N GLN A 124 7.27 -9.61 -3.03
CA GLN A 124 5.93 -9.75 -3.63
C GLN A 124 5.40 -11.18 -3.63
N GLU A 125 6.29 -12.18 -3.79
CA GLU A 125 5.85 -13.58 -3.81
C GLU A 125 5.39 -14.06 -2.42
N PRO A 126 6.19 -14.00 -1.33
CA PRO A 126 5.72 -14.38 -0.01
C PRO A 126 4.62 -13.46 0.53
N ALA A 127 4.64 -12.15 0.22
CA ALA A 127 3.56 -11.23 0.60
C ALA A 127 2.24 -11.62 -0.05
N SER A 128 2.24 -12.01 -1.34
CA SER A 128 1.05 -12.49 -2.04
C SER A 128 0.49 -13.76 -1.42
N ALA A 129 1.37 -14.70 -1.03
CA ALA A 129 0.98 -15.93 -0.36
C ALA A 129 0.35 -15.65 1.02
N GLU A 130 0.95 -14.75 1.81
CA GLU A 130 0.44 -14.36 3.12
C GLU A 130 -0.91 -13.63 3.00
N ILE A 131 -1.05 -12.71 2.05
CA ILE A 131 -2.32 -12.02 1.79
C ILE A 131 -3.40 -13.02 1.38
N ALA A 132 -3.09 -13.96 0.49
CA ALA A 132 -4.04 -15.00 0.10
C ALA A 132 -4.45 -15.89 1.29
N ARG A 133 -3.54 -16.18 2.24
CA ARG A 133 -3.83 -16.95 3.45
C ARG A 133 -4.83 -16.24 4.38
N ILE A 134 -4.63 -14.93 4.59
CA ILE A 134 -5.50 -14.15 5.50
C ILE A 134 -6.83 -13.74 4.87
N LEU A 135 -6.93 -13.71 3.54
CA LEU A 135 -8.17 -13.45 2.84
C LEU A 135 -9.13 -14.63 2.94
N ARG A 136 -10.41 -14.34 3.11
CA ARG A 136 -11.47 -15.33 2.94
C ARG A 136 -11.60 -15.74 1.47
N PRO A 137 -12.14 -16.92 1.18
CA PRO A 137 -12.49 -17.29 -0.19
C PRO A 137 -13.34 -16.20 -0.87
N GLY A 138 -12.90 -15.73 -2.04
CA GLY A 138 -13.53 -14.61 -2.75
C GLY A 138 -13.16 -13.22 -2.21
N GLY A 139 -12.21 -13.14 -1.27
CA GLY A 139 -11.70 -11.86 -0.75
C GLY A 139 -10.87 -11.10 -1.79
N THR A 140 -10.69 -9.81 -1.57
CA THR A 140 -10.09 -8.89 -2.54
C THR A 140 -8.77 -8.30 -2.03
N LEU A 141 -7.76 -8.24 -2.90
CA LEU A 141 -6.57 -7.42 -2.72
C LEU A 141 -6.74 -6.11 -3.49
N GLY A 142 -6.75 -4.98 -2.79
CA GLY A 142 -6.80 -3.65 -3.36
C GLY A 142 -5.44 -2.94 -3.26
N LEU A 143 -4.87 -2.57 -4.39
CA LEU A 143 -3.61 -1.82 -4.45
C LEU A 143 -3.90 -0.38 -4.87
N ILE A 144 -3.29 0.60 -4.18
CA ILE A 144 -3.52 2.01 -4.47
C ILE A 144 -2.21 2.82 -4.42
N TRP A 145 -2.04 3.68 -5.42
CA TRP A 145 -0.93 4.63 -5.52
C TRP A 145 -1.41 6.03 -5.84
N ASN A 146 -0.79 7.00 -5.19
CA ASN A 146 -0.79 8.39 -5.66
C ASN A 146 0.35 8.53 -6.67
N GLN A 147 0.03 8.94 -7.88
CA GLN A 147 1.00 9.16 -8.95
C GLN A 147 0.96 10.61 -9.44
N LEU A 148 2.09 11.10 -9.93
CA LEU A 148 2.15 12.41 -10.59
C LEU A 148 1.48 12.31 -11.96
N ASP A 149 0.57 13.24 -12.28
CA ASP A 149 0.00 13.32 -13.63
C ASP A 149 1.04 13.87 -14.63
N VAL A 150 1.88 12.98 -15.16
CA VAL A 150 2.97 13.35 -16.09
C VAL A 150 2.46 13.80 -17.47
N ARG A 151 1.15 13.73 -17.76
CA ARG A 151 0.56 14.33 -18.96
C ARG A 151 0.55 15.85 -18.90
N ILE A 152 0.63 16.41 -17.69
CA ILE A 152 0.77 17.86 -17.48
C ILE A 152 2.24 18.24 -17.73
N PRO A 153 2.57 19.11 -18.70
CA PRO A 153 3.95 19.34 -19.16
C PRO A 153 4.95 19.76 -18.07
N TRP A 154 4.52 20.57 -17.08
CA TRP A 154 5.41 20.98 -16.00
C TRP A 154 5.60 19.86 -14.97
N VAL A 155 4.57 19.03 -14.71
CA VAL A 155 4.65 17.86 -13.83
C VAL A 155 5.61 16.83 -14.43
N HIS A 156 5.52 16.59 -15.75
CA HIS A 156 6.44 15.73 -16.47
C HIS A 156 7.91 16.19 -16.33
N ARG A 157 8.17 17.51 -16.47
CA ARG A 157 9.53 18.05 -16.27
C ARG A 157 9.99 17.86 -14.83
N LEU A 158 9.13 18.12 -13.85
CA LEU A 158 9.43 17.92 -12.44
C LEU A 158 9.72 16.45 -12.13
N SER A 159 8.92 15.53 -12.62
CA SER A 159 9.12 14.08 -12.44
C SER A 159 10.49 13.64 -12.97
N ARG A 160 10.90 14.12 -14.15
CA ARG A 160 12.22 13.82 -14.71
C ARG A 160 13.38 14.32 -13.85
N ILE A 161 13.22 15.46 -13.19
CA ILE A 161 14.24 16.03 -12.28
C ILE A 161 14.31 15.17 -11.01
N MET A 162 13.16 14.84 -10.43
CA MET A 162 13.08 14.09 -9.17
C MET A 162 13.58 12.64 -9.29
N HIS A 163 13.39 12.02 -10.44
CA HIS A 163 13.75 10.62 -10.69
C HIS A 163 14.99 10.46 -11.58
N ALA A 164 15.86 11.50 -11.67
CA ALA A 164 17.08 11.47 -12.45
C ALA A 164 16.89 10.99 -13.90
N GLY A 165 15.73 11.30 -14.48
CA GLY A 165 15.37 10.92 -15.88
C GLY A 165 14.55 9.65 -16.01
N ASP A 166 14.35 8.89 -14.93
CA ASP A 166 13.43 7.76 -14.92
C ASP A 166 11.98 8.28 -14.84
N VAL A 167 11.20 8.03 -15.87
CA VAL A 167 9.78 8.43 -15.92
C VAL A 167 8.97 7.22 -15.52
N HIS A 168 8.18 7.34 -14.46
CA HIS A 168 7.23 6.29 -14.10
C HIS A 168 6.28 6.01 -15.27
N ASP A 169 6.26 4.78 -15.72
CA ASP A 169 5.31 4.30 -16.71
C ASP A 169 3.91 4.30 -16.09
N GLU A 170 3.00 5.08 -16.68
CA GLU A 170 1.58 5.14 -16.25
C GLU A 170 0.88 3.78 -16.39
N ASN A 171 1.43 2.89 -17.20
CA ASN A 171 0.90 1.55 -17.47
C ASN A 171 1.61 0.45 -16.67
N HIS A 172 2.44 0.81 -15.69
CA HIS A 172 3.12 -0.18 -14.87
C HIS A 172 2.10 -0.97 -14.05
N VAL A 173 1.87 -2.21 -14.45
CA VAL A 173 1.07 -3.18 -13.69
C VAL A 173 1.99 -3.83 -12.66
N PRO A 174 1.70 -3.74 -11.36
CA PRO A 174 2.50 -4.40 -10.34
C PRO A 174 2.46 -5.92 -10.52
N LEU A 175 3.58 -6.57 -10.27
CA LEU A 175 3.60 -8.03 -10.19
C LEU A 175 2.83 -8.45 -8.94
N ILE A 176 1.77 -9.19 -9.13
CA ILE A 176 1.00 -9.85 -8.08
C ILE A 176 1.15 -11.35 -8.23
N GLY A 177 1.11 -12.09 -7.12
CA GLY A 177 1.23 -13.54 -7.16
C GLY A 177 0.08 -14.19 -7.95
N THR A 178 0.33 -15.40 -8.43
CA THR A 178 -0.65 -16.19 -9.22
C THR A 178 -1.91 -16.58 -8.43
N GLN A 179 -1.96 -16.27 -7.15
CA GLN A 179 -3.10 -16.46 -6.26
C GLN A 179 -4.26 -15.50 -6.56
N PHE A 180 -4.00 -14.43 -7.31
CA PHE A 180 -4.98 -13.38 -7.60
C PHE A 180 -5.29 -13.31 -9.09
N GLU A 181 -6.57 -13.13 -9.39
CA GLU A 181 -7.03 -12.72 -10.71
C GLU A 181 -6.99 -11.19 -10.78
N ALA A 182 -6.23 -10.65 -11.71
CA ALA A 182 -6.05 -9.21 -11.84
C ALA A 182 -7.27 -8.57 -12.52
N ALA A 183 -7.78 -7.48 -11.93
CA ALA A 183 -8.77 -6.61 -12.56
C ALA A 183 -8.08 -5.46 -13.33
N GLU A 184 -8.83 -4.83 -14.22
CA GLU A 184 -8.38 -3.63 -14.94
C GLU A 184 -8.07 -2.49 -13.96
N PRO A 185 -6.91 -1.81 -14.11
CA PRO A 185 -6.56 -0.69 -13.25
C PRO A 185 -7.51 0.49 -13.47
N HIS A 186 -7.87 1.17 -12.41
CA HIS A 186 -8.74 2.35 -12.41
C HIS A 186 -7.99 3.60 -11.99
N LEU A 187 -8.03 4.65 -12.81
CA LEU A 187 -7.41 5.94 -12.55
C LEU A 187 -8.45 6.94 -12.04
N MET A 188 -8.32 7.37 -10.78
CA MET A 188 -9.09 8.47 -10.21
C MET A 188 -8.33 9.79 -10.34
N ARG A 189 -9.04 10.88 -10.68
CA ARG A 189 -8.48 12.22 -10.88
C ARG A 189 -9.16 13.23 -9.98
#